data_571dbd8683bd467cc45bdc14e4b26de0
#
_entry.id   571dbd8683bd467cc45bdc14e4b26de0
#
_cell.length_a   1.000
_cell.length_b   1.000
_cell.length_c   1.000
_cell.angle_alpha   90.00
_cell.angle_beta   90.00
_cell.angle_gamma   90.00
#
_symmetry.space_group_name_H-M   'P 1'
#
loop_
_entity.id
_entity.type
_entity.pdbx_description
1 polymer ?
#
loop_
_entity_poly.entity_id
_entity_poly.type
_entity_poly.pdbx_seq_one_letter_code
_entity_poly.pdbx_strand_id
1 'polypeptide(L)'
;MGLVPFYPNAVQVPLLHAALAQLKRIGKIRQIIFKCRQPGISTFASGIGGWKTFFFDNVNTFVIAHDKPTVAHIFGMYDTMYDEMSPEVQPERPYYNKGSEMVLSNRSRIHVGEAKNINVGTGRTIHVAHGSEICRWQYLDP
;
A
#
# COMPACT_ATOMS: atom_id res chain seq x y z
N MET A 1 10.13 19.37 -10.58
CA MET A 1 9.45 19.59 -9.31
C MET A 1 10.11 18.61 -8.33
N GLY A 2 10.78 19.09 -7.30
CA GLY A 2 11.48 18.21 -6.35
C GLY A 2 10.49 17.42 -5.49
N LEU A 3 10.91 16.26 -4.99
CA LEU A 3 10.18 15.49 -4.00
C LEU A 3 10.08 16.30 -2.70
N VAL A 4 8.92 16.23 -2.05
CA VAL A 4 8.66 16.91 -0.79
C VAL A 4 8.31 15.87 0.27
N PRO A 5 8.67 16.09 1.55
CA PRO A 5 8.25 15.20 2.64
C PRO A 5 6.74 15.01 2.65
N PHE A 6 6.30 13.78 2.89
CA PHE A 6 4.87 13.49 2.97
C PHE A 6 4.31 13.91 4.32
N TYR A 7 3.44 14.90 4.30
CA TYR A 7 2.65 15.32 5.46
C TYR A 7 1.17 15.04 5.19
N PRO A 8 0.44 14.41 6.12
CA PRO A 8 -1.00 14.20 5.97
C PRO A 8 -1.72 15.56 5.79
N ASN A 9 -2.55 15.63 4.76
CA ASN A 9 -3.38 16.82 4.51
C ASN A 9 -4.64 16.82 5.40
N ALA A 10 -5.44 17.89 5.34
CA ALA A 10 -6.64 18.06 6.14
C ALA A 10 -7.67 16.92 6.02
N VAL A 11 -7.70 16.22 4.89
CA VAL A 11 -8.58 15.05 4.68
C VAL A 11 -7.98 13.78 5.29
N GLN A 12 -6.65 13.65 5.28
CA GLN A 12 -5.93 12.46 5.74
C GLN A 12 -5.76 12.43 7.28
N VAL A 13 -5.65 13.60 7.92
CA VAL A 13 -5.50 13.71 9.39
C VAL A 13 -6.62 13.01 10.16
N PRO A 14 -7.91 13.23 9.88
CA PRO A 14 -8.99 12.50 10.55
C PRO A 14 -8.91 10.98 10.34
N LEU A 15 -8.51 10.53 9.14
CA LEU A 15 -8.34 9.11 8.85
C LEU A 15 -7.21 8.49 9.68
N LEU A 16 -6.10 9.22 9.83
CA LEU A 16 -4.99 8.80 10.68
C LEU A 16 -5.44 8.67 12.15
N HIS A 17 -6.16 9.67 12.68
CA HIS A 17 -6.69 9.61 14.04
C HIS A 17 -7.65 8.44 14.24
N ALA A 18 -8.55 8.20 13.30
CA ALA A 18 -9.45 7.06 13.34
C ALA A 18 -8.71 5.72 13.29
N ALA A 19 -7.66 5.61 12.46
CA ALA A 19 -6.81 4.43 12.36
C ALA A 19 -6.08 4.16 13.68
N LEU A 20 -5.47 5.18 14.29
CA LEU A 20 -4.77 5.07 15.57
C LEU A 20 -5.70 4.71 16.72
N ALA A 21 -6.89 5.31 16.78
CA ALA A 21 -7.91 4.97 17.78
C ALA A 21 -8.38 3.51 17.64
N GLN A 22 -8.57 3.05 16.39
CA GLN A 22 -8.95 1.66 16.12
C GLN A 22 -7.82 0.70 16.50
N LEU A 23 -6.57 1.03 16.15
CA LEU A 23 -5.39 0.24 16.52
C LEU A 23 -5.27 0.09 18.05
N LYS A 24 -5.44 1.18 18.81
CA LYS A 24 -5.42 1.15 20.29
C LYS A 24 -6.53 0.29 20.87
N ARG A 25 -7.73 0.33 20.28
CA ARG A 25 -8.91 -0.36 20.79
C ARG A 25 -8.92 -1.86 20.52
N ILE A 26 -8.53 -2.28 19.30
CA ILE A 26 -8.70 -3.66 18.84
C ILE A 26 -7.43 -4.29 18.25
N GLY A 27 -6.27 -3.60 18.32
CA GLY A 27 -4.99 -4.09 17.84
C GLY A 27 -4.86 -4.18 16.32
N LYS A 28 -5.81 -3.68 15.56
CA LYS A 28 -5.81 -3.72 14.08
C LYS A 28 -6.61 -2.57 13.48
N ILE A 29 -6.30 -2.25 12.22
CA ILE A 29 -6.97 -1.19 11.45
C ILE A 29 -7.84 -1.86 10.38
N ARG A 30 -9.12 -1.50 10.33
CA ARG A 30 -10.07 -1.91 9.29
C ARG A 30 -10.92 -0.70 8.92
N GLN A 31 -10.72 -0.15 7.73
CA GLN A 31 -11.42 1.04 7.27
C GLN A 31 -11.97 0.86 5.86
N ILE A 32 -13.19 1.32 5.65
CA ILE A 32 -13.79 1.52 4.33
C ILE A 32 -13.91 3.03 4.16
N ILE A 33 -13.29 3.57 3.11
CA ILE A 33 -13.20 5.01 2.90
C ILE A 33 -13.98 5.37 1.62
N PHE A 34 -15.08 6.07 1.80
CA PHE A 34 -15.79 6.70 0.69
C PHE A 34 -15.15 8.05 0.40
N LYS A 35 -14.67 8.25 -0.82
CA LYS A 35 -13.93 9.45 -1.20
C LYS A 35 -14.38 10.01 -2.54
N CYS A 36 -14.31 11.33 -2.68
CA CYS A 36 -14.32 12.00 -3.98
C CYS A 36 -12.98 11.80 -4.71
N ARG A 37 -12.85 12.32 -5.92
CA ARG A 37 -11.57 12.30 -6.66
C ARG A 37 -10.51 13.15 -5.95
N GLN A 38 -9.26 12.69 -5.99
CA GLN A 38 -8.01 13.40 -5.64
C GLN A 38 -7.79 13.88 -4.19
N PRO A 39 -8.35 13.25 -3.13
CA PRO A 39 -8.00 13.63 -1.75
C PRO A 39 -6.66 13.01 -1.26
N GLY A 40 -5.88 12.34 -2.16
CA GLY A 40 -4.60 11.72 -1.80
C GLY A 40 -4.71 10.47 -0.91
N ILE A 41 -5.86 9.81 -0.85
CA ILE A 41 -6.07 8.66 0.03
C ILE A 41 -5.22 7.46 -0.38
N SER A 42 -5.04 7.21 -1.68
CA SER A 42 -4.18 6.12 -2.15
C SER A 42 -2.72 6.36 -1.75
N THR A 43 -2.23 7.60 -1.84
CA THR A 43 -0.89 7.98 -1.36
C THR A 43 -0.76 7.78 0.14
N PHE A 44 -1.78 8.18 0.91
CA PHE A 44 -1.82 7.97 2.36
C PHE A 44 -1.78 6.49 2.73
N ALA A 45 -2.62 5.66 2.11
CA ALA A 45 -2.66 4.22 2.33
C ALA A 45 -1.33 3.55 1.93
N SER A 46 -0.75 3.94 0.79
CA SER A 46 0.57 3.47 0.35
C SER A 46 1.68 3.90 1.30
N GLY A 47 1.61 5.12 1.86
CA GLY A 47 2.55 5.61 2.86
C GLY A 47 2.54 4.75 4.13
N ILE A 48 1.36 4.41 4.66
CA ILE A 48 1.24 3.51 5.82
C ILE A 48 1.74 2.10 5.48
N GLY A 49 1.36 1.56 4.32
CA GLY A 49 1.79 0.24 3.85
C GLY A 49 3.31 0.17 3.66
N GLY A 50 3.90 1.18 3.01
CA GLY A 50 5.33 1.31 2.79
C GLY A 50 6.10 1.42 4.11
N TRP A 51 5.69 2.34 4.99
CA TRP A 51 6.29 2.47 6.31
C TRP A 51 6.33 1.14 7.06
N LYS A 52 5.20 0.43 7.10
CA LYS A 52 5.15 -0.85 7.79
C LYS A 52 6.05 -1.91 7.14
N THR A 53 6.11 -1.96 5.81
CA THR A 53 6.87 -2.97 5.08
C THR A 53 8.37 -2.70 5.12
N PHE A 54 8.79 -1.45 5.04
CA PHE A 54 10.20 -1.09 5.01
C PHE A 54 10.86 -1.19 6.39
N PHE A 55 10.14 -0.85 7.46
CA PHE A 55 10.70 -0.72 8.81
C PHE A 55 10.38 -1.89 9.76
N PHE A 56 9.54 -2.84 9.35
CA PHE A 56 9.22 -4.01 10.16
C PHE A 56 9.52 -5.30 9.41
N ASP A 57 9.95 -6.33 10.14
CA ASP A 57 10.29 -7.61 9.57
C ASP A 57 9.05 -8.44 9.21
N ASN A 58 9.19 -9.23 8.14
CA ASN A 58 8.22 -10.25 7.75
C ASN A 58 6.80 -9.70 7.50
N VAL A 59 6.69 -8.51 6.92
CA VAL A 59 5.42 -7.87 6.59
C VAL A 59 5.08 -8.11 5.12
N ASN A 60 3.93 -8.72 4.85
CA ASN A 60 3.38 -8.85 3.50
C ASN A 60 2.31 -7.77 3.29
N THR A 61 2.63 -6.80 2.45
CA THR A 61 1.71 -5.75 1.99
C THR A 61 1.15 -6.11 0.64
N PHE A 62 -0.16 -6.10 0.55
CA PHE A 62 -0.91 -6.51 -0.61
C PHE A 62 -1.86 -5.41 -1.05
N VAL A 63 -1.75 -5.00 -2.31
CA VAL A 63 -2.62 -3.97 -2.89
C VAL A 63 -3.33 -4.54 -4.12
N ILE A 64 -4.63 -4.31 -4.20
CA ILE A 64 -5.43 -4.66 -5.36
C ILE A 64 -5.98 -3.38 -5.98
N ALA A 65 -5.79 -3.23 -7.28
CA ALA A 65 -6.34 -2.14 -8.08
C ALA A 65 -7.19 -2.67 -9.24
N HIS A 66 -8.05 -1.81 -9.79
CA HIS A 66 -9.01 -2.24 -10.79
C HIS A 66 -8.39 -2.51 -12.17
N ASP A 67 -7.28 -1.86 -12.54
CA ASP A 67 -6.62 -2.00 -13.83
C ASP A 67 -5.09 -1.87 -13.75
N LYS A 68 -4.41 -2.29 -14.82
CA LYS A 68 -2.94 -2.26 -14.93
C LYS A 68 -2.33 -0.86 -14.78
N PRO A 69 -2.86 0.21 -15.37
CA PRO A 69 -2.33 1.56 -15.16
C PRO A 69 -2.36 1.97 -13.70
N THR A 70 -3.44 1.68 -12.98
CA THR A 70 -3.55 1.96 -11.54
C THR A 70 -2.59 1.09 -10.72
N VAL A 71 -2.39 -0.18 -11.09
CA VAL A 71 -1.37 -1.06 -10.49
C VAL A 71 0.01 -0.42 -10.61
N ALA A 72 0.41 -0.04 -11.82
CA ALA A 72 1.71 0.58 -12.08
C ALA A 72 1.87 1.91 -11.32
N HIS A 73 0.82 2.73 -11.26
CA HIS A 73 0.84 3.99 -10.53
C HIS A 73 1.02 3.78 -9.02
N ILE A 74 0.28 2.85 -8.41
CA ILE A 74 0.38 2.56 -6.98
C ILE A 74 1.73 1.93 -6.66
N PHE A 75 2.21 1.01 -7.50
CA PHE A 75 3.54 0.41 -7.30
C PHE A 75 4.65 1.47 -7.40
N GLY A 76 4.53 2.41 -8.35
CA GLY A 76 5.46 3.54 -8.47
C GLY A 76 5.53 4.43 -7.22
N MET A 77 4.46 4.53 -6.43
CA MET A 77 4.52 5.22 -5.13
C MET A 77 5.45 4.50 -4.16
N TYR A 78 5.39 3.17 -4.09
CA TYR A 78 6.29 2.38 -3.24
C TYR A 78 7.74 2.43 -3.73
N ASP A 79 7.96 2.39 -5.06
CA ASP A 79 9.30 2.57 -5.65
C ASP A 79 9.88 3.92 -5.25
N THR A 80 9.13 5.00 -5.41
CA THR A 80 9.58 6.34 -5.02
C THR A 80 9.92 6.40 -3.53
N MET A 81 9.05 5.85 -2.66
CA MET A 81 9.32 5.83 -1.22
C MET A 81 10.59 5.04 -0.89
N TYR A 82 10.82 3.92 -1.56
CA TYR A 82 12.00 3.08 -1.37
C TYR A 82 13.26 3.81 -1.86
N ASP A 83 13.25 4.35 -3.07
CA ASP A 83 14.42 4.97 -3.70
C ASP A 83 14.86 6.27 -2.98
N GLU A 84 13.93 6.94 -2.28
CA GLU A 84 14.19 8.16 -1.51
C GLU A 84 14.56 7.89 -0.04
N MET A 85 14.61 6.64 0.39
CA MET A 85 15.07 6.31 1.75
C MET A 85 16.56 6.58 1.90
N SER A 86 16.96 7.03 3.10
CA SER A 86 18.39 7.10 3.44
C SER A 86 19.01 5.70 3.33
N PRO A 87 20.19 5.56 2.69
CA PRO A 87 20.90 4.28 2.57
C PRO A 87 21.12 3.55 3.91
N GLU A 88 21.18 4.30 5.00
CA GLU A 88 21.40 3.75 6.36
C GLU A 88 20.21 2.92 6.87
N VAL A 89 19.00 3.19 6.38
CA VAL A 89 17.75 2.54 6.82
C VAL A 89 17.03 1.80 5.71
N GLN A 90 17.54 1.89 4.48
CA GLN A 90 16.97 1.26 3.31
C GLN A 90 17.30 -0.26 3.32
N PRO A 91 16.30 -1.16 3.44
CA PRO A 91 16.56 -2.59 3.35
C PRO A 91 16.99 -2.96 1.93
N GLU A 92 17.91 -3.91 1.77
CA GLU A 92 18.24 -4.44 0.45
C GLU A 92 17.00 -5.01 -0.24
N ARG A 93 17.00 -4.96 -1.58
CA ARG A 93 15.91 -5.43 -2.44
C ARG A 93 16.37 -6.61 -3.31
N PRO A 94 16.46 -7.83 -2.74
CA PRO A 94 16.98 -9.01 -3.45
C PRO A 94 16.11 -9.46 -4.61
N TYR A 95 14.80 -9.11 -4.62
CA TYR A 95 13.93 -9.39 -5.74
C TYR A 95 13.06 -8.19 -6.08
N TYR A 96 13.00 -7.88 -7.37
CA TYR A 96 12.22 -6.76 -7.90
C TYR A 96 11.62 -7.12 -9.26
N ASN A 97 10.29 -7.11 -9.32
CA ASN A 97 9.54 -7.19 -10.58
C ASN A 97 8.84 -5.84 -10.81
N LYS A 98 9.41 -5.06 -11.72
CA LYS A 98 8.96 -3.70 -12.01
C LYS A 98 7.46 -3.64 -12.26
N GLY A 99 6.77 -2.83 -11.47
CA GLY A 99 5.35 -2.57 -11.59
C GLY A 99 4.43 -3.51 -10.81
N SER A 100 4.95 -4.54 -10.11
CA SER A 100 4.09 -5.47 -9.40
C SER A 100 4.59 -5.99 -8.06
N GLU A 101 5.89 -6.26 -7.92
CA GLU A 101 6.38 -6.92 -6.70
C GLU A 101 7.81 -6.50 -6.33
N MET A 102 8.05 -6.28 -5.03
CA MET A 102 9.39 -6.20 -4.46
C MET A 102 9.46 -7.04 -3.18
N VAL A 103 10.59 -7.72 -2.99
CA VAL A 103 10.94 -8.47 -1.78
C VAL A 103 12.16 -7.82 -1.16
N LEU A 104 12.15 -7.66 0.15
CA LEU A 104 13.16 -6.95 0.92
C LEU A 104 13.96 -7.91 1.81
N SER A 105 15.18 -7.51 2.17
CA SER A 105 16.08 -8.31 3.02
C SER A 105 15.53 -8.56 4.44
N ASN A 106 14.65 -7.68 4.94
CA ASN A 106 13.90 -7.87 6.18
C ASN A 106 12.75 -8.90 6.05
N ARG A 107 12.75 -9.71 4.99
CA ARG A 107 11.73 -10.73 4.67
C ARG A 107 10.33 -10.15 4.40
N SER A 108 10.23 -8.84 4.26
CA SER A 108 8.97 -8.17 3.92
C SER A 108 8.77 -8.10 2.40
N ARG A 109 7.54 -7.91 1.99
CA ARG A 109 7.15 -7.90 0.58
C ARG A 109 6.04 -6.91 0.32
N ILE A 110 6.12 -6.26 -0.83
CA ILE A 110 5.02 -5.49 -1.41
C ILE A 110 4.61 -6.16 -2.71
N HIS A 111 3.33 -6.45 -2.84
CA HIS A 111 2.74 -6.95 -4.07
C HIS A 111 1.53 -6.11 -4.45
N VAL A 112 1.50 -5.62 -5.68
CA VAL A 112 0.37 -4.87 -6.25
C VAL A 112 -0.18 -5.66 -7.42
N GLY A 113 -1.44 -6.03 -7.34
CA GLY A 113 -2.10 -6.87 -8.34
C GLY A 113 -3.38 -6.25 -8.89
N GLU A 114 -3.81 -6.77 -10.05
CA GLU A 114 -5.07 -6.40 -10.70
C GLU A 114 -6.23 -7.25 -10.16
N ALA A 115 -7.39 -6.63 -9.90
CA ALA A 115 -8.58 -7.31 -9.38
C ALA A 115 -9.11 -8.44 -10.28
N LYS A 116 -8.78 -8.40 -11.57
CA LYS A 116 -9.13 -9.46 -12.55
C LYS A 116 -8.40 -10.78 -12.32
N ASN A 117 -7.28 -10.77 -11.62
CA ASN A 117 -6.50 -11.98 -11.38
C ASN A 117 -6.98 -12.66 -10.10
N ILE A 118 -7.82 -13.67 -10.20
CA ILE A 118 -8.40 -14.42 -9.07
C ILE A 118 -7.37 -15.13 -8.20
N ASN A 119 -6.15 -15.34 -8.70
CA ASN A 119 -5.06 -16.00 -7.96
C ASN A 119 -4.18 -15.01 -7.20
N VAL A 120 -4.49 -13.73 -7.27
CA VAL A 120 -3.74 -12.68 -6.59
C VAL A 120 -3.87 -12.84 -5.08
N GLY A 121 -2.75 -13.02 -4.39
CA GLY A 121 -2.69 -13.12 -2.91
C GLY A 121 -2.98 -14.51 -2.32
N THR A 122 -3.23 -15.53 -3.14
CA THR A 122 -3.48 -16.89 -2.63
C THR A 122 -2.23 -17.49 -1.96
N GLY A 123 -2.44 -18.21 -0.84
CA GLY A 123 -1.38 -18.96 -0.15
C GLY A 123 -0.42 -18.13 0.71
N ARG A 124 -0.70 -16.84 0.97
CA ARG A 124 0.18 -15.96 1.78
C ARG A 124 -0.57 -15.33 2.94
N THR A 125 0.12 -15.16 4.07
CA THR A 125 -0.39 -14.32 5.17
C THR A 125 -0.27 -12.86 4.79
N ILE A 126 -1.38 -12.12 4.81
CA ILE A 126 -1.42 -10.70 4.48
C ILE A 126 -1.47 -9.90 5.79
N HIS A 127 -0.51 -8.98 5.97
CA HIS A 127 -0.43 -8.12 7.16
C HIS A 127 -1.01 -6.72 6.86
N VAL A 128 -0.86 -6.25 5.62
CA VAL A 128 -1.46 -5.01 5.14
C VAL A 128 -2.22 -5.29 3.85
N ALA A 129 -3.50 -4.97 3.80
CA ALA A 129 -4.34 -5.08 2.61
C ALA A 129 -4.91 -3.70 2.24
N HIS A 130 -4.78 -3.33 0.97
CA HIS A 130 -5.35 -2.10 0.43
C HIS A 130 -6.11 -2.41 -0.87
N GLY A 131 -7.42 -2.29 -0.85
CA GLY A 131 -8.26 -2.32 -2.05
C GLY A 131 -8.46 -0.89 -2.58
N SER A 132 -7.94 -0.60 -3.77
CA SER A 132 -8.13 0.69 -4.42
C SER A 132 -9.29 0.66 -5.41
N GLU A 133 -10.20 1.63 -5.30
CA GLU A 133 -11.35 1.78 -6.20
C GLU A 133 -12.21 0.51 -6.35
N ILE A 134 -12.55 -0.13 -5.23
CA ILE A 134 -13.29 -1.40 -5.17
C ILE A 134 -14.60 -1.35 -5.97
N CYS A 135 -15.27 -0.21 -6.01
CA CYS A 135 -16.49 -0.01 -6.80
C CYS A 135 -16.30 -0.18 -8.31
N ARG A 136 -15.07 -0.19 -8.80
CA ARG A 136 -14.72 -0.41 -10.22
C ARG A 136 -14.32 -1.86 -10.53
N TRP A 137 -14.28 -2.73 -9.53
CA TRP A 137 -13.94 -4.13 -9.75
C TRP A 137 -15.10 -4.83 -10.43
N GLN A 138 -14.94 -5.14 -11.72
CA GLN A 138 -15.99 -5.65 -12.60
C GLN A 138 -16.35 -7.13 -12.39
N TYR A 139 -15.81 -7.80 -11.35
CA TYR A 139 -15.91 -9.26 -11.18
C TYR A 139 -16.50 -9.67 -9.83
N LEU A 140 -17.48 -8.93 -9.39
CA LEU A 140 -18.45 -9.44 -8.42
C LEU A 140 -19.74 -9.90 -9.13
N ASP A 141 -19.65 -10.19 -10.41
CA ASP A 141 -20.74 -10.86 -11.14
C ASP A 141 -20.71 -12.36 -10.80
N PRO A 142 -21.82 -12.91 -10.30
CA PRO A 142 -21.93 -14.31 -9.90
C PRO A 142 -21.84 -15.28 -11.08
#